data_132f661ba99c8e5416adf05204dc6145
#
_entry.id   132f661ba99c8e5416adf05204dc6145
#
_cell.length_a   1.000
_cell.length_b   1.000
_cell.length_c   1.000
_cell.angle_alpha   90.00
_cell.angle_beta   90.00
_cell.angle_gamma   90.00
#
_symmetry.space_group_name_H-M   'P 1'
#
loop_
_entity.id
_entity.type
_entity.pdbx_description
1 polymer ?
#
loop_
_entity_poly.entity_id
_entity_poly.type
_entity_poly.pdbx_seq_one_letter_code
_entity_poly.pdbx_strand_id
1 'polypeptide(L)'
;MTTDSTPSAPAFAPAPAPALALDLPGLFGLQGRVAFIPGGYGGIGEAIAWALAACGARVAVAGRHIDKAEALAVRLRAAGHDALGLAMDAHATASIRAAVDQVAQHFGALDLLVNCIGIQREERLADVTEEAFDEVVQVNLKAAMFLAQAAARHQVAGVAAGRAPGRQVHVLSVRAQLGMRDRGYSAYCATKGALVMLNKQHAVELSAHGITVNGVAPTVVRGEMGAHWLANPVTRAHILQRIPLGRVAEAGDVAGAAMFFCGPGAGFVTGQILTIDGGLTATQ
;
A
#
# COMPACT_ATOMS: atom_id res chain seq x y z
N MET A 1 58.26 30.01 4.57
CA MET A 1 56.95 30.66 4.20
C MET A 1 56.37 29.82 3.08
N THR A 2 55.54 28.88 3.43
CA THR A 2 54.82 27.98 2.50
C THR A 2 53.40 28.55 2.37
N THR A 3 53.05 29.04 1.20
CA THR A 3 51.71 29.54 0.86
C THR A 3 50.80 28.35 0.65
N ASP A 4 49.86 28.18 1.58
CA ASP A 4 48.79 27.20 1.54
C ASP A 4 47.70 27.75 0.57
N SER A 5 47.63 27.20 -0.64
CA SER A 5 46.60 27.50 -1.63
C SER A 5 45.50 26.42 -1.58
N THR A 6 44.53 26.57 -0.71
CA THR A 6 43.27 25.80 -0.74
C THR A 6 42.51 26.12 -2.03
N PRO A 7 42.14 25.12 -2.85
CA PRO A 7 41.33 25.40 -4.04
C PRO A 7 39.90 25.77 -3.60
N SER A 8 39.43 26.94 -4.10
CA SER A 8 38.04 27.36 -3.90
C SER A 8 37.08 26.38 -4.59
N ALA A 9 36.06 25.93 -3.86
CA ALA A 9 34.99 25.11 -4.43
C ALA A 9 34.29 25.87 -5.56
N PRO A 10 33.90 25.18 -6.65
CA PRO A 10 33.22 25.83 -7.76
C PRO A 10 31.87 26.38 -7.27
N ALA A 11 31.64 27.65 -7.56
CA ALA A 11 30.37 28.31 -7.26
C ALA A 11 29.27 27.65 -8.11
N PHE A 12 28.31 27.02 -7.44
CA PHE A 12 27.07 26.56 -8.08
C PHE A 12 26.26 27.81 -8.51
N ALA A 13 26.30 28.14 -9.78
CA ALA A 13 25.36 29.10 -10.33
C ALA A 13 23.96 28.47 -10.29
N PRO A 14 22.93 29.08 -9.68
CA PRO A 14 21.59 28.55 -9.74
C PRO A 14 21.12 28.50 -11.19
N ALA A 15 20.71 27.31 -11.63
CA ALA A 15 20.03 27.16 -12.91
C ALA A 15 18.76 28.05 -12.91
N PRO A 16 18.42 28.71 -14.06
CA PRO A 16 17.18 29.49 -14.12
C PRO A 16 16.01 28.57 -13.75
N ALA A 17 15.19 29.01 -12.79
CA ALA A 17 14.02 28.28 -12.37
C ALA A 17 13.12 28.02 -13.59
N PRO A 18 12.78 26.77 -13.93
CA PRO A 18 11.84 26.51 -15.01
C PRO A 18 10.50 27.16 -14.63
N ALA A 19 9.83 27.76 -15.61
CA ALA A 19 8.47 28.25 -15.42
C ALA A 19 7.62 27.08 -14.92
N LEU A 20 7.10 27.15 -13.70
CA LEU A 20 6.38 26.09 -13.04
C LEU A 20 4.96 25.99 -13.67
N ALA A 21 4.85 25.33 -14.82
CA ALA A 21 3.56 24.89 -15.33
C ALA A 21 3.19 23.59 -14.60
N LEU A 22 2.35 23.71 -13.55
CA LEU A 22 1.84 22.54 -12.82
C LEU A 22 0.81 21.82 -13.69
N ASP A 23 1.22 20.70 -14.27
CA ASP A 23 0.31 19.75 -14.92
C ASP A 23 -0.33 18.83 -13.86
N LEU A 24 -1.46 19.24 -13.28
CA LEU A 24 -2.19 18.44 -12.30
C LEU A 24 -2.64 17.07 -12.83
N PRO A 25 -3.20 16.95 -14.05
CA PRO A 25 -3.44 15.65 -14.67
C PRO A 25 -2.17 14.78 -14.77
N GLY A 26 -1.03 15.37 -15.11
CA GLY A 26 0.24 14.68 -15.19
C GLY A 26 0.76 14.20 -13.84
N LEU A 27 0.43 14.89 -12.72
CA LEU A 27 0.84 14.49 -11.37
C LEU A 27 0.08 13.26 -10.83
N PHE A 28 -1.15 13.05 -11.27
CA PHE A 28 -2.03 11.99 -10.74
C PHE A 28 -2.48 10.99 -11.81
N GLY A 29 -2.22 11.24 -13.08
CA GLY A 29 -2.61 10.36 -14.17
C GLY A 29 -1.86 9.03 -14.16
N LEU A 30 -2.58 7.94 -14.45
CA LEU A 30 -2.04 6.58 -14.48
C LEU A 30 -2.33 5.87 -15.83
N GLN A 31 -2.51 6.64 -16.90
CA GLN A 31 -2.87 6.13 -18.22
C GLN A 31 -1.92 5.03 -18.69
N GLY A 32 -2.51 3.86 -18.95
CA GLY A 32 -1.79 2.68 -19.42
C GLY A 32 -0.88 2.00 -18.39
N ARG A 33 -0.84 2.46 -17.13
CA ARG A 33 -0.15 1.77 -16.03
C ARG A 33 -0.94 0.54 -15.62
N VAL A 34 -0.26 -0.51 -15.23
CA VAL A 34 -0.86 -1.75 -14.73
C VAL A 34 -0.73 -1.82 -13.23
N ALA A 35 -1.86 -1.87 -12.53
CA ALA A 35 -1.96 -1.96 -11.09
C ALA A 35 -2.39 -3.36 -10.65
N PHE A 36 -1.63 -3.98 -9.76
CA PHE A 36 -2.01 -5.21 -9.07
C PHE A 36 -2.37 -4.93 -7.62
N ILE A 37 -3.58 -5.35 -7.21
CA ILE A 37 -4.15 -5.06 -5.89
C ILE A 37 -4.57 -6.38 -5.22
N PRO A 38 -3.63 -7.12 -4.61
CA PRO A 38 -3.96 -8.27 -3.77
C PRO A 38 -4.75 -7.81 -2.53
N GLY A 39 -5.85 -8.52 -2.21
CA GLY A 39 -6.85 -8.08 -1.23
C GLY A 39 -7.80 -6.99 -1.79
N GLY A 40 -7.84 -6.82 -3.10
CA GLY A 40 -8.50 -5.72 -3.81
C GLY A 40 -10.03 -5.73 -3.76
N TYR A 41 -10.69 -6.81 -3.35
CA TYR A 41 -12.15 -6.84 -3.18
C TYR A 41 -12.62 -6.59 -1.74
N GLY A 42 -11.72 -6.34 -0.80
CA GLY A 42 -12.07 -5.84 0.54
C GLY A 42 -12.26 -4.32 0.54
N GLY A 43 -12.97 -3.75 1.52
CA GLY A 43 -13.42 -2.35 1.52
C GLY A 43 -12.35 -1.32 1.10
N ILE A 44 -11.16 -1.33 1.73
CA ILE A 44 -10.05 -0.42 1.35
C ILE A 44 -9.54 -0.77 -0.05
N GLY A 45 -9.33 -2.05 -0.34
CA GLY A 45 -8.79 -2.50 -1.63
C GLY A 45 -9.72 -2.18 -2.79
N GLU A 46 -11.03 -2.32 -2.61
CA GLU A 46 -12.03 -1.97 -3.61
C GLU A 46 -12.03 -0.46 -3.90
N ALA A 47 -11.99 0.39 -2.86
CA ALA A 47 -11.91 1.83 -3.05
C ALA A 47 -10.62 2.25 -3.79
N ILE A 48 -9.49 1.60 -3.49
CA ILE A 48 -8.22 1.83 -4.19
C ILE A 48 -8.33 1.37 -5.65
N ALA A 49 -8.94 0.20 -5.92
CA ALA A 49 -9.12 -0.32 -7.28
C ALA A 49 -9.92 0.67 -8.15
N TRP A 50 -11.03 1.21 -7.62
CA TRP A 50 -11.81 2.23 -8.29
C TRP A 50 -11.04 3.53 -8.51
N ALA A 51 -10.29 4.01 -7.51
CA ALA A 51 -9.51 5.23 -7.63
C ALA A 51 -8.42 5.12 -8.70
N LEU A 52 -7.67 4.02 -8.73
CA LEU A 52 -6.62 3.80 -9.73
C LEU A 52 -7.20 3.62 -11.14
N ALA A 53 -8.32 2.90 -11.28
CA ALA A 53 -9.01 2.74 -12.55
C ALA A 53 -9.54 4.09 -13.08
N ALA A 54 -10.13 4.92 -12.23
CA ALA A 54 -10.61 6.26 -12.60
C ALA A 54 -9.45 7.19 -13.03
N CYS A 55 -8.22 6.95 -12.54
CA CYS A 55 -7.02 7.67 -12.99
C CYS A 55 -6.38 7.06 -14.26
N GLY A 56 -7.01 6.06 -14.89
CA GLY A 56 -6.59 5.47 -16.16
C GLY A 56 -5.70 4.23 -16.05
N ALA A 57 -5.53 3.66 -14.86
CA ALA A 57 -4.81 2.39 -14.70
C ALA A 57 -5.65 1.20 -15.17
N ARG A 58 -4.98 0.19 -15.73
CA ARG A 58 -5.52 -1.16 -15.91
C ARG A 58 -5.35 -1.91 -14.60
N VAL A 59 -6.41 -2.51 -14.06
CA VAL A 59 -6.45 -2.97 -12.68
C VAL A 59 -6.62 -4.48 -12.60
N ALA A 60 -5.73 -5.18 -11.89
CA ALA A 60 -5.91 -6.55 -11.48
C ALA A 60 -6.21 -6.63 -9.98
N VAL A 61 -7.28 -7.31 -9.60
CA VAL A 61 -7.64 -7.56 -8.21
C VAL A 61 -7.54 -9.04 -7.89
N ALA A 62 -7.01 -9.39 -6.72
CA ALA A 62 -6.82 -10.77 -6.34
C ALA A 62 -7.15 -11.07 -4.88
N GLY A 63 -7.45 -12.32 -4.60
CA GLY A 63 -7.60 -12.87 -3.26
C GLY A 63 -8.07 -14.32 -3.31
N ARG A 64 -8.35 -14.92 -2.15
CA ARG A 64 -8.71 -16.35 -2.07
C ARG A 64 -10.03 -16.70 -2.79
N HIS A 65 -10.95 -15.75 -2.87
CA HIS A 65 -12.27 -15.92 -3.47
C HIS A 65 -12.28 -15.30 -4.87
N ILE A 66 -12.07 -16.15 -5.88
CA ILE A 66 -12.07 -15.72 -7.30
C ILE A 66 -13.40 -15.09 -7.72
N ASP A 67 -14.51 -15.61 -7.23
CA ASP A 67 -15.86 -15.09 -7.45
C ASP A 67 -15.99 -13.62 -7.04
N LYS A 68 -15.45 -13.24 -5.87
CA LYS A 68 -15.44 -11.85 -5.39
C LYS A 68 -14.51 -10.96 -6.20
N ALA A 69 -13.33 -11.48 -6.55
CA ALA A 69 -12.37 -10.72 -7.36
C ALA A 69 -12.93 -10.45 -8.76
N GLU A 70 -13.52 -11.46 -9.40
CA GLU A 70 -14.12 -11.33 -10.71
C GLU A 70 -15.39 -10.46 -10.69
N ALA A 71 -16.22 -10.55 -9.65
CA ALA A 71 -17.38 -9.68 -9.49
C ALA A 71 -16.98 -8.19 -9.45
N LEU A 72 -15.88 -7.84 -8.78
CA LEU A 72 -15.36 -6.47 -8.80
C LEU A 72 -14.80 -6.10 -10.19
N ALA A 73 -14.05 -7.00 -10.83
CA ALA A 73 -13.52 -6.76 -12.17
C ALA A 73 -14.65 -6.55 -13.20
N VAL A 74 -15.75 -7.31 -13.10
CA VAL A 74 -16.97 -7.11 -13.94
C VAL A 74 -17.53 -5.70 -13.74
N ARG A 75 -17.66 -5.24 -12.50
CA ARG A 75 -18.18 -3.89 -12.20
C ARG A 75 -17.27 -2.79 -12.75
N LEU A 76 -15.94 -2.95 -12.63
CA LEU A 76 -14.95 -2.03 -13.20
C LEU A 76 -15.05 -1.99 -14.73
N ARG A 77 -15.14 -3.16 -15.39
CA ARG A 77 -15.31 -3.25 -16.86
C ARG A 77 -16.65 -2.61 -17.32
N ALA A 78 -17.72 -2.85 -16.58
CA ALA A 78 -19.02 -2.22 -16.87
C ALA A 78 -18.99 -0.69 -16.78
N ALA A 79 -18.08 -0.12 -15.97
CA ALA A 79 -17.82 1.31 -15.89
C ALA A 79 -16.81 1.83 -16.94
N GLY A 80 -16.35 0.98 -17.86
CA GLY A 80 -15.45 1.36 -18.96
C GLY A 80 -13.96 1.22 -18.62
N HIS A 81 -13.60 0.59 -17.50
CA HIS A 81 -12.22 0.37 -17.11
C HIS A 81 -11.72 -1.02 -17.52
N ASP A 82 -10.42 -1.16 -17.79
CA ASP A 82 -9.78 -2.45 -18.07
C ASP A 82 -9.42 -3.14 -16.74
N ALA A 83 -10.04 -4.29 -16.46
CA ALA A 83 -9.91 -4.96 -15.18
C ALA A 83 -9.90 -6.49 -15.28
N LEU A 84 -9.13 -7.14 -14.39
CA LEU A 84 -8.95 -8.57 -14.25
C LEU A 84 -9.17 -9.02 -12.80
N GLY A 85 -9.96 -10.07 -12.60
CA GLY A 85 -10.09 -10.77 -11.33
C GLY A 85 -9.29 -12.06 -11.33
N LEU A 86 -8.53 -12.37 -10.26
CA LEU A 86 -7.80 -13.62 -10.13
C LEU A 86 -7.83 -14.21 -8.72
N ALA A 87 -7.61 -15.52 -8.64
CA ALA A 87 -7.39 -16.21 -7.38
C ALA A 87 -5.93 -16.02 -6.93
N MET A 88 -5.73 -15.79 -5.64
CA MET A 88 -4.41 -15.80 -5.02
C MET A 88 -4.52 -16.19 -3.55
N ASP A 89 -3.73 -17.17 -3.13
CA ASP A 89 -3.61 -17.55 -1.73
C ASP A 89 -2.35 -16.95 -1.12
N ALA A 90 -2.53 -16.08 -0.13
CA ALA A 90 -1.44 -15.44 0.62
C ALA A 90 -0.64 -16.41 1.50
N HIS A 91 -1.16 -17.61 1.79
CA HIS A 91 -0.44 -18.64 2.53
C HIS A 91 0.60 -19.37 1.66
N ALA A 92 0.46 -19.31 0.34
CA ALA A 92 1.32 -20.02 -0.60
C ALA A 92 2.15 -19.07 -1.46
N THR A 93 3.46 -19.01 -1.24
CA THR A 93 4.38 -18.17 -2.03
C THR A 93 4.32 -18.49 -3.53
N ALA A 94 4.09 -19.74 -3.89
CA ALA A 94 3.92 -20.15 -5.28
C ALA A 94 2.66 -19.51 -5.91
N SER A 95 1.53 -19.46 -5.16
CA SER A 95 0.31 -18.79 -5.61
C SER A 95 0.52 -17.27 -5.77
N ILE A 96 1.26 -16.66 -4.87
CA ILE A 96 1.62 -15.23 -4.97
C ILE A 96 2.39 -14.95 -6.26
N ARG A 97 3.44 -15.73 -6.54
CA ARG A 97 4.26 -15.58 -7.75
C ARG A 97 3.43 -15.80 -9.01
N ALA A 98 2.66 -16.88 -9.05
CA ALA A 98 1.81 -17.18 -10.19
C ALA A 98 0.79 -16.06 -10.49
N ALA A 99 0.17 -15.48 -9.46
CA ALA A 99 -0.76 -14.37 -9.63
C ALA A 99 -0.08 -13.11 -10.19
N VAL A 100 1.12 -12.75 -9.69
CA VAL A 100 1.91 -11.63 -10.19
C VAL A 100 2.30 -11.85 -11.65
N ASP A 101 2.79 -13.04 -11.98
CA ASP A 101 3.19 -13.41 -13.36
C ASP A 101 1.99 -13.38 -14.30
N GLN A 102 0.82 -13.87 -13.87
CA GLN A 102 -0.42 -13.85 -14.65
C GLN A 102 -0.86 -12.41 -14.97
N VAL A 103 -0.76 -11.48 -14.02
CA VAL A 103 -1.06 -10.05 -14.26
C VAL A 103 -0.10 -9.47 -15.30
N ALA A 104 1.20 -9.71 -15.12
CA ALA A 104 2.22 -9.22 -16.06
C ALA A 104 2.03 -9.80 -17.46
N GLN A 105 1.67 -11.08 -17.57
CA GLN A 105 1.38 -11.75 -18.84
C GLN A 105 0.12 -11.18 -19.50
N HIS A 106 -0.96 -11.01 -18.73
CA HIS A 106 -2.25 -10.54 -19.27
C HIS A 106 -2.18 -9.12 -19.82
N PHE A 107 -1.55 -8.21 -19.07
CA PHE A 107 -1.48 -6.80 -19.44
C PHE A 107 -0.17 -6.40 -20.15
N GLY A 108 0.79 -7.32 -20.26
CA GLY A 108 2.12 -7.05 -20.83
C GLY A 108 3.06 -6.29 -19.91
N ALA A 109 2.66 -5.99 -18.67
CA ALA A 109 3.46 -5.27 -17.69
C ALA A 109 2.90 -5.40 -16.27
N LEU A 110 3.72 -5.01 -15.28
CA LEU A 110 3.28 -4.72 -13.91
C LEU A 110 4.01 -3.46 -13.43
N ASP A 111 3.28 -2.38 -13.21
CA ASP A 111 3.84 -1.08 -12.82
C ASP A 111 3.61 -0.74 -11.35
N LEU A 112 2.42 -1.06 -10.84
CA LEU A 112 1.96 -0.65 -9.51
C LEU A 112 1.57 -1.90 -8.71
N LEU A 113 2.12 -2.03 -7.51
CA LEU A 113 1.65 -3.00 -6.51
C LEU A 113 1.00 -2.24 -5.36
N VAL A 114 -0.28 -2.54 -5.05
CA VAL A 114 -0.93 -2.03 -3.84
C VAL A 114 -1.36 -3.19 -2.97
N ASN A 115 -0.55 -3.53 -1.99
CA ASN A 115 -0.82 -4.66 -1.10
C ASN A 115 -1.84 -4.30 -0.03
N CYS A 116 -3.07 -4.78 -0.20
CA CYS A 116 -4.20 -4.62 0.73
C CYS A 116 -4.45 -5.88 1.57
N ILE A 117 -3.57 -6.89 1.51
CA ILE A 117 -3.74 -8.12 2.29
C ILE A 117 -3.47 -7.85 3.77
N GLY A 118 -4.31 -8.41 4.59
CA GLY A 118 -4.10 -8.45 6.02
C GLY A 118 -5.24 -9.17 6.73
N ILE A 119 -4.87 -9.91 7.75
CA ILE A 119 -5.79 -10.54 8.69
C ILE A 119 -5.45 -10.10 10.10
N GLN A 120 -6.38 -10.32 10.99
CA GLN A 120 -6.25 -10.07 12.41
C GLN A 120 -6.79 -11.27 13.17
N ARG A 121 -6.04 -11.68 14.20
CA ARG A 121 -6.47 -12.57 15.24
C ARG A 121 -6.40 -11.80 16.55
N GLU A 122 -7.49 -11.78 17.29
CA GLU A 122 -7.60 -11.07 18.56
C GLU A 122 -7.49 -12.08 19.70
N GLU A 123 -6.25 -12.32 20.17
CA GLU A 123 -5.95 -13.20 21.27
C GLU A 123 -5.06 -12.49 22.28
N ARG A 124 -5.36 -12.58 23.58
CA ARG A 124 -4.57 -11.94 24.63
C ARG A 124 -3.21 -12.65 24.76
N LEU A 125 -2.22 -11.92 25.28
CA LEU A 125 -0.85 -12.43 25.39
C LEU A 125 -0.76 -13.79 26.11
N ALA A 126 -1.60 -14.02 27.12
CA ALA A 126 -1.61 -15.29 27.85
C ALA A 126 -2.25 -16.46 27.08
N ASP A 127 -3.03 -16.16 26.05
CA ASP A 127 -3.88 -17.14 25.36
C ASP A 127 -3.52 -17.30 23.88
N VAL A 128 -2.58 -16.47 23.35
CA VAL A 128 -2.22 -16.54 21.94
C VAL A 128 -1.60 -17.89 21.60
N THR A 129 -2.15 -18.53 20.57
CA THR A 129 -1.65 -19.83 20.10
C THR A 129 -0.57 -19.62 19.02
N GLU A 130 0.32 -20.63 18.88
CA GLU A 130 1.37 -20.62 17.86
C GLU A 130 0.75 -20.54 16.46
N GLU A 131 -0.32 -21.31 16.22
CA GLU A 131 -1.03 -21.37 14.94
C GLU A 131 -1.63 -20.01 14.56
N ALA A 132 -2.26 -19.31 15.50
CA ALA A 132 -2.83 -17.99 15.26
C ALA A 132 -1.75 -16.94 15.02
N PHE A 133 -0.64 -17.00 15.76
CA PHE A 133 0.51 -16.14 15.55
C PHE A 133 1.12 -16.37 14.17
N ASP A 134 1.38 -17.63 13.82
CA ASP A 134 2.00 -18.00 12.53
C ASP A 134 1.11 -17.63 11.36
N GLU A 135 -0.21 -17.81 11.46
CA GLU A 135 -1.14 -17.40 10.42
C GLU A 135 -1.06 -15.90 10.15
N VAL A 136 -1.03 -15.07 11.20
CA VAL A 136 -0.91 -13.61 11.06
C VAL A 136 0.44 -13.22 10.47
N VAL A 137 1.53 -13.85 10.89
CA VAL A 137 2.88 -13.61 10.34
C VAL A 137 2.94 -14.03 8.87
N GLN A 138 2.41 -15.20 8.53
CA GLN A 138 2.39 -15.73 7.17
C GLN A 138 1.64 -14.79 6.22
N VAL A 139 0.44 -14.35 6.60
CA VAL A 139 -0.43 -13.55 5.72
C VAL A 139 -0.02 -12.08 5.69
N ASN A 140 0.32 -11.48 6.84
CA ASN A 140 0.57 -10.04 6.89
C ASN A 140 2.01 -9.68 6.52
N LEU A 141 2.98 -10.50 6.88
CA LEU A 141 4.40 -10.19 6.73
C LEU A 141 5.06 -10.97 5.61
N LYS A 142 5.02 -12.31 5.66
CA LYS A 142 5.67 -13.15 4.64
C LYS A 142 5.05 -12.96 3.26
N ALA A 143 3.72 -12.90 3.16
CA ALA A 143 3.08 -12.63 1.87
C ALA A 143 3.46 -11.26 1.33
N ALA A 144 3.55 -10.21 2.16
CA ALA A 144 3.96 -8.88 1.73
C ALA A 144 5.39 -8.87 1.16
N MET A 145 6.32 -9.57 1.82
CA MET A 145 7.70 -9.74 1.33
C MET A 145 7.73 -10.37 -0.07
N PHE A 146 7.01 -11.47 -0.28
CA PHE A 146 7.05 -12.19 -1.56
C PHE A 146 6.21 -11.55 -2.67
N LEU A 147 5.17 -10.79 -2.32
CA LEU A 147 4.47 -9.90 -3.25
C LEU A 147 5.41 -8.80 -3.76
N ALA A 148 6.08 -8.11 -2.84
CA ALA A 148 7.05 -7.07 -3.19
C ALA A 148 8.17 -7.61 -4.07
N GLN A 149 8.73 -8.79 -3.72
CA GLN A 149 9.78 -9.45 -4.52
C GLN A 149 9.31 -9.80 -5.93
N ALA A 150 8.13 -10.42 -6.04
CA ALA A 150 7.60 -10.83 -7.34
C ALA A 150 7.31 -9.60 -8.22
N ALA A 151 6.66 -8.57 -7.67
CA ALA A 151 6.40 -7.32 -8.38
C ALA A 151 7.69 -6.60 -8.79
N ALA A 152 8.70 -6.55 -7.90
CA ALA A 152 9.98 -5.91 -8.19
C ALA A 152 10.68 -6.50 -9.40
N ARG A 153 10.63 -7.82 -9.62
CA ARG A 153 11.21 -8.47 -10.80
C ARG A 153 10.63 -7.93 -12.10
N HIS A 154 9.31 -7.80 -12.17
CA HIS A 154 8.63 -7.24 -13.35
C HIS A 154 8.86 -5.75 -13.49
N GLN A 155 8.86 -5.01 -12.39
CA GLN A 155 9.10 -3.57 -12.38
C GLN A 155 10.52 -3.22 -12.84
N VAL A 156 11.54 -3.93 -12.34
CA VAL A 156 12.95 -3.74 -12.75
C VAL A 156 13.12 -4.10 -14.23
N ALA A 157 12.57 -5.22 -14.69
CA ALA A 157 12.58 -5.60 -16.09
C ALA A 157 11.87 -4.55 -16.97
N GLY A 158 10.75 -4.01 -16.50
CA GLY A 158 10.02 -2.94 -17.17
C GLY A 158 10.86 -1.67 -17.33
N VAL A 159 11.56 -1.25 -16.27
CA VAL A 159 12.47 -0.08 -16.33
C VAL A 159 13.60 -0.34 -17.33
N ALA A 160 14.20 -1.52 -17.34
CA ALA A 160 15.22 -1.90 -18.30
C ALA A 160 14.69 -1.90 -19.75
N ALA A 161 13.40 -2.13 -19.95
CA ALA A 161 12.71 -2.04 -21.24
C ALA A 161 12.17 -0.63 -21.56
N GLY A 162 12.57 0.40 -20.80
CA GLY A 162 12.21 1.80 -21.06
C GLY A 162 10.85 2.24 -20.49
N ARG A 163 10.20 1.44 -19.64
CA ARG A 163 8.97 1.84 -18.95
C ARG A 163 9.28 2.81 -17.79
N ALA A 164 8.33 3.65 -17.47
CA ALA A 164 8.42 4.50 -16.27
C ALA A 164 8.56 3.64 -15.00
N PRO A 165 9.37 4.10 -14.01
CA PRO A 165 9.61 3.35 -12.77
C PRO A 165 8.32 2.96 -12.04
N GLY A 166 8.36 1.77 -11.45
CA GLY A 166 7.25 1.19 -10.70
C GLY A 166 6.99 1.88 -9.36
N ARG A 167 5.86 1.54 -8.74
CA ARG A 167 5.48 1.96 -7.38
C ARG A 167 4.99 0.76 -6.60
N GLN A 168 5.38 0.68 -5.33
CA GLN A 168 4.83 -0.29 -4.39
C GLN A 168 4.22 0.46 -3.19
N VAL A 169 2.99 0.13 -2.84
CA VAL A 169 2.27 0.70 -1.71
C VAL A 169 1.75 -0.42 -0.83
N HIS A 170 2.07 -0.38 0.47
CA HIS A 170 1.58 -1.34 1.44
C HIS A 170 0.54 -0.71 2.34
N VAL A 171 -0.56 -1.43 2.61
CA VAL A 171 -1.54 -1.02 3.63
C VAL A 171 -1.09 -1.57 4.99
N LEU A 172 -0.56 -0.68 5.81
CA LEU A 172 -0.16 -0.95 7.19
C LEU A 172 -1.33 -0.75 8.16
N SER A 173 -1.07 -0.09 9.27
CA SER A 173 -2.04 0.33 10.28
C SER A 173 -1.35 1.26 11.28
N VAL A 174 -2.11 2.09 12.00
CA VAL A 174 -1.62 2.77 13.22
C VAL A 174 -1.10 1.78 14.27
N ARG A 175 -1.48 0.49 14.16
CA ARG A 175 -0.97 -0.60 15.01
C ARG A 175 0.50 -0.92 14.77
N ALA A 176 1.11 -0.34 13.76
CA ALA A 176 2.57 -0.36 13.58
C ALA A 176 3.32 0.49 14.64
N GLN A 177 2.62 1.41 15.31
CA GLN A 177 3.18 2.36 16.28
C GLN A 177 2.48 2.33 17.64
N LEU A 178 1.22 1.89 17.68
CA LEU A 178 0.40 1.92 18.88
C LEU A 178 -0.12 0.54 19.25
N GLY A 179 0.07 0.13 20.50
CA GLY A 179 -0.69 -0.96 21.10
C GLY A 179 -2.18 -0.62 21.19
N MET A 180 -3.00 -1.60 21.52
CA MET A 180 -4.43 -1.41 21.76
C MET A 180 -4.79 -1.83 23.17
N ARG A 181 -5.38 -0.89 23.95
CA ARG A 181 -5.80 -1.16 25.31
C ARG A 181 -6.91 -2.23 25.32
N ASP A 182 -6.84 -3.13 26.29
CA ASP A 182 -7.84 -4.18 26.54
C ASP A 182 -8.10 -5.17 25.40
N ARG A 183 -7.16 -5.27 24.46
CA ARG A 183 -7.23 -6.15 23.29
C ARG A 183 -5.97 -6.97 23.12
N GLY A 184 -6.08 -8.13 22.49
CA GLY A 184 -4.97 -9.02 22.17
C GLY A 184 -4.53 -8.89 20.72
N TYR A 185 -3.54 -8.03 20.48
CA TYR A 185 -3.09 -7.67 19.11
C TYR A 185 -1.60 -7.91 18.88
N SER A 186 -0.95 -8.74 19.68
CA SER A 186 0.51 -8.91 19.64
C SER A 186 1.02 -9.27 18.25
N ALA A 187 0.48 -10.31 17.61
CA ALA A 187 0.88 -10.75 16.28
C ALA A 187 0.60 -9.67 15.23
N TYR A 188 -0.60 -9.06 15.28
CA TYR A 188 -0.98 -8.01 14.33
C TYR A 188 -0.06 -6.79 14.44
N CYS A 189 0.17 -6.26 15.64
CA CYS A 189 1.05 -5.12 15.87
C CYS A 189 2.49 -5.43 15.43
N ALA A 190 3.01 -6.62 15.78
CA ALA A 190 4.34 -7.05 15.39
C ALA A 190 4.49 -7.08 13.86
N THR A 191 3.52 -7.66 13.13
CA THR A 191 3.57 -7.72 11.66
C THR A 191 3.46 -6.35 11.02
N LYS A 192 2.60 -5.46 11.53
CA LYS A 192 2.47 -4.10 11.01
C LYS A 192 3.70 -3.23 11.33
N GLY A 193 4.34 -3.43 12.50
CA GLY A 193 5.64 -2.82 12.83
C GLY A 193 6.77 -3.32 11.91
N ALA A 194 6.85 -4.63 11.67
CA ALA A 194 7.82 -5.23 10.75
C ALA A 194 7.66 -4.69 9.30
N LEU A 195 6.43 -4.48 8.84
CA LEU A 195 6.16 -3.89 7.52
C LEU A 195 6.73 -2.47 7.37
N VAL A 196 6.85 -1.69 8.46
CA VAL A 196 7.50 -0.37 8.41
C VAL A 196 8.96 -0.52 7.98
N MET A 197 9.69 -1.48 8.56
CA MET A 197 11.09 -1.71 8.20
C MET A 197 11.26 -2.36 6.84
N LEU A 198 10.38 -3.31 6.47
CA LEU A 198 10.36 -3.84 5.09
C LEU A 198 10.16 -2.74 4.06
N ASN A 199 9.21 -1.84 4.29
CA ASN A 199 8.95 -0.71 3.41
C ASN A 199 10.20 0.16 3.22
N LYS A 200 10.91 0.50 4.30
CA LYS A 200 12.15 1.28 4.24
C LYS A 200 13.26 0.55 3.51
N GLN A 201 13.47 -0.73 3.82
CA GLN A 201 14.53 -1.52 3.20
C GLN A 201 14.28 -1.72 1.70
N HIS A 202 13.05 -2.08 1.30
CA HIS A 202 12.70 -2.21 -0.11
C HIS A 202 12.83 -0.88 -0.86
N ALA A 203 12.49 0.26 -0.21
CA ALA A 203 12.69 1.58 -0.80
C ALA A 203 14.16 1.86 -1.14
N VAL A 204 15.08 1.47 -0.27
CA VAL A 204 16.53 1.60 -0.49
C VAL A 204 17.00 0.66 -1.61
N GLU A 205 16.62 -0.62 -1.56
CA GLU A 205 17.04 -1.62 -2.56
C GLU A 205 16.55 -1.29 -3.97
N LEU A 206 15.35 -0.75 -4.10
CA LEU A 206 14.72 -0.47 -5.40
C LEU A 206 15.02 0.95 -5.94
N SER A 207 15.65 1.81 -5.13
CA SER A 207 15.96 3.20 -5.49
C SER A 207 16.85 3.32 -6.73
N ALA A 208 17.81 2.40 -6.94
CA ALA A 208 18.67 2.37 -8.11
C ALA A 208 17.89 2.23 -9.45
N HIS A 209 16.65 1.75 -9.37
CA HIS A 209 15.75 1.62 -10.53
C HIS A 209 14.67 2.73 -10.57
N GLY A 210 14.76 3.73 -9.68
CA GLY A 210 13.74 4.78 -9.55
C GLY A 210 12.38 4.30 -9.03
N ILE A 211 12.30 3.05 -8.57
CA ILE A 211 11.07 2.46 -8.02
C ILE A 211 10.91 2.95 -6.58
N THR A 212 9.71 3.46 -6.26
CA THR A 212 9.41 3.91 -4.90
C THR A 212 8.58 2.88 -4.15
N VAL A 213 8.82 2.78 -2.83
CA VAL A 213 8.07 1.91 -1.92
C VAL A 213 7.59 2.73 -0.74
N ASN A 214 6.27 2.82 -0.56
CA ASN A 214 5.64 3.60 0.49
C ASN A 214 4.51 2.82 1.17
N GLY A 215 3.97 3.37 2.24
CA GLY A 215 2.87 2.76 2.96
C GLY A 215 1.81 3.75 3.42
N VAL A 216 0.61 3.24 3.61
CA VAL A 216 -0.49 3.97 4.24
C VAL A 216 -0.87 3.25 5.53
N ALA A 217 -1.04 3.99 6.62
CA ALA A 217 -1.31 3.45 7.95
C ALA A 217 -2.66 3.97 8.49
N PRO A 218 -3.78 3.35 8.09
CA PRO A 218 -5.09 3.76 8.57
C PRO A 218 -5.35 3.33 10.02
N THR A 219 -6.28 4.03 10.66
CA THR A 219 -6.94 3.62 11.90
C THR A 219 -8.16 2.74 11.57
N VAL A 220 -9.22 2.80 12.39
CA VAL A 220 -10.48 2.09 12.11
C VAL A 220 -11.14 2.67 10.87
N VAL A 221 -11.28 1.83 9.87
CA VAL A 221 -11.99 2.13 8.61
C VAL A 221 -13.31 1.39 8.61
N ARG A 222 -14.39 2.03 8.17
CA ARG A 222 -15.69 1.37 7.99
C ARG A 222 -15.56 0.23 6.98
N GLY A 223 -15.94 -1.00 7.39
CA GLY A 223 -15.83 -2.20 6.57
C GLY A 223 -15.92 -3.46 7.41
N GLU A 224 -15.77 -4.62 6.78
CA GLU A 224 -15.98 -5.93 7.43
C GLU A 224 -15.08 -6.14 8.66
N MET A 225 -13.80 -5.79 8.58
CA MET A 225 -12.82 -6.01 9.67
C MET A 225 -13.20 -5.27 10.96
N GLY A 226 -13.80 -4.08 10.86
CA GLY A 226 -14.18 -3.23 12.00
C GLY A 226 -15.68 -3.27 12.34
N ALA A 227 -16.48 -4.00 11.57
CA ALA A 227 -17.94 -3.95 11.68
C ALA A 227 -18.46 -4.28 13.08
N HIS A 228 -17.91 -5.31 13.71
CA HIS A 228 -18.33 -5.75 15.04
C HIS A 228 -18.04 -4.73 16.15
N TRP A 229 -16.96 -3.94 16.02
CA TRP A 229 -16.67 -2.84 16.97
C TRP A 229 -17.62 -1.68 16.78
N LEU A 230 -17.92 -1.33 15.53
CA LEU A 230 -18.79 -0.21 15.19
C LEU A 230 -20.26 -0.50 15.47
N ALA A 231 -20.64 -1.79 15.48
CA ALA A 231 -21.99 -2.23 15.86
C ALA A 231 -22.26 -2.09 17.36
N ASN A 232 -21.21 -2.14 18.21
CA ASN A 232 -21.37 -1.96 19.66
C ASN A 232 -21.30 -0.46 20.00
N PRO A 233 -22.38 0.16 20.55
CA PRO A 233 -22.42 1.59 20.85
C PRO A 233 -21.31 2.08 21.79
N VAL A 234 -20.98 1.30 22.81
CA VAL A 234 -19.95 1.64 23.80
C VAL A 234 -18.57 1.65 23.15
N THR A 235 -18.23 0.58 22.42
CA THR A 235 -16.96 0.47 21.70
C THR A 235 -16.84 1.56 20.63
N ARG A 236 -17.91 1.83 19.90
CA ARG A 236 -17.97 2.91 18.92
C ARG A 236 -17.73 4.29 19.56
N ALA A 237 -18.37 4.59 20.69
CA ALA A 237 -18.15 5.85 21.41
C ALA A 237 -16.69 6.00 21.84
N HIS A 238 -16.07 4.96 22.42
CA HIS A 238 -14.66 4.98 22.80
C HIS A 238 -13.72 5.17 21.59
N ILE A 239 -14.02 4.58 20.43
CA ILE A 239 -13.25 4.79 19.21
C ILE A 239 -13.34 6.26 18.79
N LEU A 240 -14.57 6.82 18.75
CA LEU A 240 -14.80 8.20 18.28
C LEU A 240 -14.15 9.24 19.20
N GLN A 241 -14.17 9.02 20.53
CA GLN A 241 -13.51 9.91 21.49
C GLN A 241 -12.00 10.02 21.28
N ARG A 242 -11.36 9.00 20.69
CA ARG A 242 -9.93 8.97 20.44
C ARG A 242 -9.53 9.54 19.08
N ILE A 243 -10.47 9.82 18.21
CA ILE A 243 -10.22 10.36 16.86
C ILE A 243 -10.63 11.83 16.86
N PRO A 244 -9.68 12.79 16.82
CA PRO A 244 -9.99 14.22 16.87
C PRO A 244 -10.98 14.68 15.78
N LEU A 245 -10.95 14.11 14.59
CA LEU A 245 -11.93 14.43 13.54
C LEU A 245 -13.34 13.89 13.83
N GLY A 246 -13.59 13.19 14.95
CA GLY A 246 -14.90 12.78 15.43
C GLY A 246 -15.63 11.73 14.58
N ARG A 247 -14.97 11.12 13.61
CA ARG A 247 -15.53 10.04 12.77
C ARG A 247 -14.52 8.92 12.53
N VAL A 248 -15.02 7.75 12.21
CA VAL A 248 -14.18 6.68 11.64
C VAL A 248 -13.83 7.02 10.19
N ALA A 249 -12.72 6.46 9.71
CA ALA A 249 -12.34 6.61 8.32
C ALA A 249 -13.29 5.82 7.40
N GLU A 250 -13.52 6.34 6.21
CA GLU A 250 -14.11 5.62 5.10
C GLU A 250 -13.00 5.08 4.19
N ALA A 251 -13.30 4.08 3.38
CA ALA A 251 -12.32 3.48 2.47
C ALA A 251 -11.71 4.50 1.48
N GLY A 252 -12.50 5.51 1.08
CA GLY A 252 -12.07 6.63 0.24
C GLY A 252 -10.98 7.50 0.88
N ASP A 253 -11.00 7.67 2.21
CA ASP A 253 -9.95 8.42 2.93
C ASP A 253 -8.57 7.75 2.74
N VAL A 254 -8.55 6.42 2.69
CA VAL A 254 -7.32 5.63 2.48
C VAL A 254 -6.93 5.60 1.00
N ALA A 255 -7.91 5.48 0.11
CA ALA A 255 -7.68 5.39 -1.33
C ALA A 255 -6.99 6.64 -1.89
N GLY A 256 -7.36 7.83 -1.43
CA GLY A 256 -6.72 9.09 -1.85
C GLY A 256 -5.22 9.13 -1.58
N ALA A 257 -4.81 8.68 -0.39
CA ALA A 257 -3.39 8.62 -0.01
C ALA A 257 -2.63 7.53 -0.79
N ALA A 258 -3.24 6.35 -0.98
CA ALA A 258 -2.65 5.29 -1.80
C ALA A 258 -2.47 5.72 -3.26
N MET A 259 -3.46 6.41 -3.83
CA MET A 259 -3.41 6.98 -5.17
C MET A 259 -2.28 8.00 -5.31
N PHE A 260 -2.07 8.88 -4.32
CA PHE A 260 -0.94 9.81 -4.33
C PHE A 260 0.39 9.06 -4.48
N PHE A 261 0.63 8.02 -3.68
CA PHE A 261 1.87 7.25 -3.77
C PHE A 261 2.03 6.46 -5.08
N CYS A 262 0.93 6.12 -5.76
CA CYS A 262 0.96 5.48 -7.06
C CYS A 262 1.22 6.46 -8.21
N GLY A 263 0.90 7.74 -8.02
CA GLY A 263 1.00 8.79 -9.04
C GLY A 263 2.43 9.29 -9.28
N PRO A 264 2.66 9.95 -10.43
CA PRO A 264 3.94 10.61 -10.76
C PRO A 264 4.34 11.67 -9.74
N GLY A 265 3.37 12.37 -9.11
CA GLY A 265 3.60 13.41 -8.11
C GLY A 265 4.33 12.92 -6.85
N ALA A 266 4.31 11.60 -6.56
CA ALA A 266 5.08 10.98 -5.49
C ALA A 266 6.46 10.46 -5.96
N GLY A 267 6.94 10.86 -7.14
CA GLY A 267 8.17 10.32 -7.72
C GLY A 267 9.44 10.51 -6.89
N PHE A 268 9.45 11.47 -5.98
CA PHE A 268 10.56 11.73 -5.03
C PHE A 268 10.22 11.34 -3.58
N VAL A 269 9.13 10.59 -3.38
CA VAL A 269 8.70 10.12 -2.06
C VAL A 269 8.89 8.61 -1.99
N THR A 270 9.80 8.13 -1.13
CA THR A 270 10.04 6.70 -0.92
C THR A 270 10.40 6.41 0.54
N GLY A 271 10.11 5.20 1.01
CA GLY A 271 10.34 4.76 2.38
C GLY A 271 9.38 5.40 3.41
N GLN A 272 8.35 6.12 2.98
CA GLN A 272 7.44 6.86 3.86
C GLN A 272 6.22 6.05 4.23
N ILE A 273 5.71 6.31 5.43
CA ILE A 273 4.43 5.78 5.92
C ILE A 273 3.53 6.96 6.23
N LEU A 274 2.46 7.13 5.47
CA LEU A 274 1.46 8.16 5.73
C LEU A 274 0.37 7.61 6.64
N THR A 275 0.26 8.20 7.82
CA THR A 275 -0.79 7.86 8.79
C THR A 275 -2.11 8.53 8.39
N ILE A 276 -3.21 7.75 8.38
CA ILE A 276 -4.56 8.18 7.99
C ILE A 276 -5.50 7.82 9.13
N ASP A 277 -5.54 8.66 10.15
CA ASP A 277 -6.14 8.31 11.43
C ASP A 277 -7.01 9.39 12.07
N GLY A 278 -7.27 10.47 11.35
CA GLY A 278 -8.07 11.57 11.85
C GLY A 278 -7.48 12.29 13.07
N GLY A 279 -6.14 12.18 13.25
CA GLY A 279 -5.40 12.81 14.35
C GLY A 279 -5.23 11.91 15.58
N LEU A 280 -5.63 10.63 15.52
CA LEU A 280 -5.55 9.71 16.66
C LEU A 280 -4.12 9.58 17.22
N THR A 281 -3.10 9.54 16.37
CA THR A 281 -1.69 9.44 16.79
C THR A 281 -1.04 10.77 17.07
N ALA A 282 -1.70 11.89 16.78
CA ALA A 282 -1.20 13.25 17.07
C ALA A 282 -1.59 13.74 18.48
N THR A 283 -2.40 12.99 19.21
CA THR A 283 -2.85 13.32 20.57
C THR A 283 -2.32 12.32 21.58
N GLN A 284 -2.24 12.76 22.87
CA GLN A 284 -1.88 11.92 24.02
C GLN A 284 -3.06 11.08 24.52
#